data_11b51a5c84cb192f6f8122cf6fa384ae
#
_entry.id   11b51a5c84cb192f6f8122cf6fa384ae
#
_cell.length_a   1.000
_cell.length_b   1.000
_cell.length_c   1.000
_cell.angle_alpha   90.00
_cell.angle_beta   90.00
_cell.angle_gamma   90.00
#
_symmetry.space_group_name_H-M   'P 1'
#
loop_
_entity.id
_entity.type
_entity.pdbx_description
1 polymer ?
#
loop_
_entity_poly.entity_id
_entity_poly.type
_entity_poly.pdbx_seq_one_letter_code
_entity_poly.pdbx_strand_id
1 'polypeptide(L)' 'MYSVVGFKRVVSKKDGRLFFELHLTSEDRFVTGLRTDCVFTAADNINDIDKIVVGAVCMVVYDRNGRVVRVEF' A
#
# COMPACT_ATOMS: atom_id res chain seq x y z
N MET A 1 -3.39 9.40 6.62
CA MET A 1 -3.37 7.95 6.81
C MET A 1 -4.30 7.26 5.84
N TYR A 2 -4.02 6.04 5.52
CA TYR A 2 -4.79 5.25 4.56
C TYR A 2 -5.41 4.06 5.24
N SER A 3 -6.58 3.64 4.74
CA SER A 3 -7.22 2.40 5.16
C SER A 3 -7.13 1.38 4.03
N VAL A 4 -6.79 0.15 4.36
CA VAL A 4 -6.72 -0.95 3.40
C VAL A 4 -8.14 -1.46 3.15
N VAL A 5 -8.59 -1.42 1.90
CA VAL A 5 -9.91 -1.95 1.51
C VAL A 5 -9.78 -3.23 0.69
N GLY A 6 -8.58 -3.54 0.23
CA GLY A 6 -8.27 -4.78 -0.47
C GLY A 6 -6.77 -4.91 -0.67
N PHE A 7 -6.31 -6.10 -0.91
CA PHE A 7 -4.91 -6.33 -1.23
C PHE A 7 -4.74 -7.64 -1.99
N LYS A 8 -3.61 -7.72 -2.69
CA LYS A 8 -3.24 -8.90 -3.44
C LYS A 8 -1.77 -9.20 -3.19
N ARG A 9 -1.48 -10.44 -2.85
CA ARG A 9 -0.12 -10.93 -2.72
C ARG A 9 0.36 -11.40 -4.09
N VAL A 10 1.53 -10.91 -4.51
CA VAL A 10 2.09 -11.22 -5.82
C VAL A 10 3.51 -11.73 -5.65
N VAL A 11 3.80 -12.90 -6.21
CA VAL A 11 5.14 -13.46 -6.24
C VAL A 11 5.67 -13.35 -7.67
N SER A 12 6.82 -12.69 -7.81
CA SER A 12 7.46 -12.55 -9.11
C SER A 12 7.92 -13.90 -9.62
N LYS A 13 7.53 -14.24 -10.84
CA LYS A 13 7.97 -15.49 -11.48
C LYS A 13 9.44 -15.45 -11.88
N LYS A 14 10.00 -14.24 -12.01
CA LYS A 14 11.37 -14.05 -12.46
C LYS A 14 12.40 -14.36 -11.38
N ASP A 15 12.15 -13.92 -10.15
CA ASP A 15 13.13 -14.00 -9.07
C ASP A 15 12.53 -14.48 -7.73
N GLY A 16 11.24 -14.79 -7.70
CA GLY A 16 10.57 -15.25 -6.50
C GLY A 16 10.31 -14.17 -5.45
N ARG A 17 10.56 -12.88 -5.77
CA ARG A 17 10.33 -11.80 -4.82
C ARG A 17 8.86 -11.62 -4.55
N LEU A 18 8.56 -11.27 -3.29
CA LEU A 18 7.20 -11.02 -2.85
C LEU A 18 6.88 -9.53 -2.97
N PHE A 19 5.74 -9.24 -3.60
CA PHE A 19 5.17 -7.90 -3.73
C PHE A 19 3.75 -7.90 -3.19
N PHE A 20 3.28 -6.72 -2.86
CA PHE A 20 1.87 -6.51 -2.50
C PHE A 20 1.28 -5.40 -3.35
N GLU A 21 0.06 -5.63 -3.82
CA GLU A 21 -0.80 -4.62 -4.41
C GLU A 21 -1.80 -4.22 -3.34
N LEU A 22 -1.74 -2.97 -2.88
CA LEU A 22 -2.58 -2.47 -1.80
C LEU A 22 -3.61 -1.50 -2.37
N HIS A 23 -4.87 -1.76 -2.12
CA HIS A 23 -5.96 -0.85 -2.46
C HIS A 23 -6.32 -0.07 -1.22
N LEU A 24 -6.13 1.25 -1.29
CA LEU A 24 -6.17 2.14 -0.14
C LEU A 24 -7.21 3.23 -0.36
N THR A 25 -7.80 3.68 0.73
CA THR A 25 -8.67 4.86 0.73
C THR A 25 -8.20 5.86 1.77
N SER A 26 -8.48 7.13 1.51
CA SER A 26 -8.20 8.20 2.45
C SER A 26 -9.21 9.33 2.26
N GLU A 27 -9.31 10.20 3.27
CA GLU A 27 -10.10 11.41 3.15
C GLU A 27 -9.29 12.49 2.45
N ASP A 28 -9.94 13.19 1.52
CA ASP A 28 -9.35 14.32 0.82
C ASP A 28 -10.46 15.36 0.60
N ARG A 29 -10.25 16.57 1.11
CA ARG A 29 -11.27 17.63 1.06
C ARG A 29 -11.65 18.07 -0.35
N PHE A 30 -10.82 17.77 -1.34
CA PHE A 30 -11.09 18.09 -2.73
C PHE A 30 -11.81 16.98 -3.49
N VAL A 31 -12.05 15.85 -2.82
CA VAL A 31 -12.73 14.69 -3.41
C VAL A 31 -14.07 14.51 -2.70
N THR A 32 -15.13 14.40 -3.49
CA THR A 32 -16.43 14.03 -2.94
C THR A 32 -16.44 12.53 -2.70
N GLY A 33 -16.58 12.11 -1.45
CA GLY A 33 -16.40 10.72 -1.02
C GLY A 33 -14.97 10.47 -0.59
N LEU A 34 -14.48 9.26 -0.83
CA LEU A 34 -13.12 8.89 -0.45
C LEU A 34 -12.20 8.89 -1.66
N ARG A 35 -10.99 9.37 -1.44
CA ARG A 35 -9.90 9.22 -2.40
C ARG A 35 -9.44 7.76 -2.39
N THR A 36 -9.17 7.22 -3.57
CA THR A 36 -8.66 5.86 -3.72
C THR A 36 -7.28 5.88 -4.34
N ASP A 37 -6.41 5.01 -3.86
CA ASP A 37 -5.06 4.83 -4.39
C ASP A 37 -4.75 3.34 -4.48
N CYS A 38 -3.95 2.97 -5.48
CA CYS A 38 -3.42 1.63 -5.61
C CYS A 38 -1.89 1.71 -5.51
N VAL A 39 -1.32 1.00 -4.55
CA VAL A 39 0.12 0.98 -4.30
C VAL A 39 0.64 -0.41 -4.57
N PHE A 40 1.65 -0.52 -5.41
CA PHE A 40 2.34 -1.78 -5.68
C PHE A 40 3.78 -1.65 -5.21
N THR A 41 4.18 -2.48 -4.26
CA THR A 41 5.50 -2.39 -3.66
C THR A 41 6.02 -3.75 -3.20
N ALA A 42 7.35 -3.86 -3.12
CA ALA A 42 7.99 -5.07 -2.58
C ALA A 42 7.70 -5.22 -1.08
N ALA A 43 7.61 -6.45 -0.63
CA ALA A 43 7.39 -6.74 0.79
C ALA A 43 8.47 -6.13 1.69
N ASP A 44 9.69 -5.97 1.17
CA ASP A 44 10.81 -5.36 1.91
C ASP A 44 10.54 -3.91 2.30
N ASN A 45 9.64 -3.22 1.58
CA ASN A 45 9.29 -1.84 1.87
C ASN A 45 8.15 -1.72 2.88
N ILE A 46 7.62 -2.85 3.34
CA ILE A 46 6.51 -2.89 4.30
C ILE A 46 7.08 -3.34 5.65
N ASN A 47 6.81 -2.55 6.69
CA ASN A 47 7.38 -2.83 8.02
C ASN A 47 6.87 -4.13 8.65
N ASP A 48 5.63 -4.51 8.37
CA ASP A 48 5.04 -5.73 8.94
C ASP A 48 3.95 -6.26 8.02
N ILE A 49 4.29 -7.25 7.20
CA ILE A 49 3.35 -7.82 6.23
C ILE A 49 2.19 -8.56 6.90
N ASP A 50 2.37 -9.01 8.16
CA ASP A 50 1.31 -9.71 8.88
C ASP A 50 0.17 -8.78 9.29
N LYS A 51 0.40 -7.48 9.27
CA LYS A 51 -0.62 -6.47 9.56
C LYS A 51 -1.47 -6.10 8.35
N ILE A 52 -1.16 -6.62 7.18
CA ILE A 52 -1.93 -6.34 5.97
C ILE A 52 -3.24 -7.13 6.03
N VAL A 53 -4.29 -6.48 6.48
CA VAL A 53 -5.65 -7.02 6.52
C VAL A 53 -6.62 -5.93 6.10
N VAL A 54 -7.78 -6.31 5.59
CA VAL A 54 -8.84 -5.34 5.26
C VAL A 54 -9.24 -4.60 6.53
N GLY A 55 -9.26 -3.28 6.46
CA GLY A 55 -9.54 -2.42 7.61
C GLY A 55 -8.30 -1.91 8.34
N ALA A 56 -7.11 -2.43 8.02
CA ALA A 56 -5.87 -1.94 8.61
C ALA A 56 -5.61 -0.49 8.17
N VAL A 57 -4.93 0.25 9.03
CA VAL A 57 -4.53 1.64 8.77
C VAL A 57 -3.03 1.67 8.56
N CYS A 58 -2.59 2.40 7.55
CA CYS A 58 -1.17 2.52 7.23
C CYS A 58 -0.80 3.92 6.76
N MET A 59 0.49 4.19 6.73
CA MET A 59 1.10 5.38 6.18
C MET A 59 1.99 4.97 5.01
N VAL A 60 1.90 5.71 3.91
CA VAL A 60 2.74 5.47 2.73
C VAL A 60 3.73 6.60 2.60
N VAL A 61 5.01 6.28 2.47
CA VAL A 61 6.08 7.25 2.30
C VAL A 61 6.59 7.17 0.86
N TYR A 62 6.63 8.32 0.21
CA TYR A 62 7.08 8.47 -1.17
C TYR A 62 8.43 9.19 -1.20
N ASP A 63 9.25 8.87 -2.20
CA ASP A 63 10.43 9.67 -2.48
C ASP A 63 10.06 10.91 -3.32
N ARG A 64 11.07 11.72 -3.67
CA ARG A 64 10.85 12.94 -4.46
C ARG A 64 10.34 12.67 -5.88
N ASN A 65 10.47 11.46 -6.37
CA ASN A 65 10.00 11.05 -7.69
C ASN A 65 8.61 10.44 -7.66
N GLY A 66 7.97 10.39 -6.48
CA GLY A 66 6.65 9.82 -6.31
C GLY A 66 6.63 8.30 -6.21
N ARG A 67 7.77 7.67 -6.00
CA ARG A 67 7.85 6.22 -5.80
C ARG A 67 7.64 5.87 -4.34
N VAL A 68 6.93 4.79 -4.09
CA VAL A 68 6.74 4.28 -2.73
C VAL A 68 8.06 3.69 -2.24
N VAL A 69 8.56 4.19 -1.12
CA VAL A 69 9.78 3.69 -0.49
C VAL A 69 9.51 2.96 0.80
N ARG A 70 8.35 3.20 1.42
CA ARG A 70 7.99 2.54 2.68
C ARG A 70 6.49 2.59 2.91
N VAL A 71 5.95 1.51 3.45
CA VAL A 71 4.57 1.44 3.95
C VAL A 71 4.65 0.99 5.41
N GLU A 72 4.05 1.78 6.29
CA GLU A 72 4.09 1.54 7.74
C GLU A 72 2.69 1.27 8.28
N PHE A 73 2.57 0.13 8.89
CA PHE A 73 1.34 -0.29 9.58
C PHE A 73 1.43 -0.10 11.08
#